data_d1a53e530c6fd51fd300c44ba2bcaf26
#
_entry.id   d1a53e530c6fd51fd300c44ba2bcaf26
#
_cell.length_a   1.000
_cell.length_b   1.000
_cell.length_c   1.000
_cell.angle_alpha   90.00
_cell.angle_beta   90.00
_cell.angle_gamma   90.00
#
_symmetry.space_group_name_H-M   'P 1'
#
loop_
_entity.id
_entity.type
_entity.pdbx_description
1 polymer ?
#
loop_
_entity_poly.entity_id
_entity_poly.type
_entity_poly.pdbx_seq_one_letter_code
_entity_poly.pdbx_strand_id
1 'polypeptide(L)'
;STCLNVFRDFFPEYTSTSLWEVLDGMQLPSGGGKEHAADLPDSLVCQDPCTARRNESWQKSVRSLAAKCGVKVTEPLLTGRLTACCGYGGNQWCSDPELSDMMAEDRAKGLGGPALASCIMCRERMASTGLPIWHLLDILPFGQAKPGAGASPATGLSQRRANRAKLRRMMLKELRGESVPEPQPAARVVYSTEMLAKLEAKHILQEDVEATLAYGKS
;
A
#
# COMPACT_ATOMS: atom_id res chain seq x y z
N SER A 1 -2.53 -10.38 2.06
CA SER A 1 -3.11 -11.12 3.20
C SER A 1 -4.51 -11.68 2.90
N THR A 2 -5.47 -10.90 2.37
CA THR A 2 -6.81 -11.42 2.02
C THR A 2 -6.72 -12.57 1.03
N CYS A 3 -6.01 -12.42 -0.08
CA CYS A 3 -5.83 -13.50 -1.05
C CYS A 3 -5.20 -14.74 -0.41
N LEU A 4 -4.17 -14.57 0.43
CA LEU A 4 -3.52 -15.69 1.13
C LEU A 4 -4.52 -16.45 2.03
N ASN A 5 -5.38 -15.73 2.77
CA ASN A 5 -6.40 -16.36 3.59
C ASN A 5 -7.42 -17.11 2.72
N VAL A 6 -7.91 -16.50 1.63
CA VAL A 6 -8.82 -17.16 0.68
C VAL A 6 -8.20 -18.44 0.11
N PHE A 7 -6.92 -18.40 -0.31
CA PHE A 7 -6.25 -19.59 -0.82
C PHE A 7 -6.14 -20.68 0.26
N ARG A 8 -5.80 -20.34 1.48
CA ARG A 8 -5.69 -21.31 2.58
C ARG A 8 -7.05 -21.91 2.98
N ASP A 9 -8.11 -21.09 2.94
CA ASP A 9 -9.45 -21.51 3.35
C ASP A 9 -10.16 -22.33 2.27
N PHE A 10 -10.02 -22.00 0.99
CA PHE A 10 -10.77 -22.59 -0.11
C PHE A 10 -9.95 -23.55 -0.98
N PHE A 11 -8.62 -23.52 -0.90
CA PHE A 11 -7.72 -24.35 -1.68
C PHE A 11 -6.63 -24.96 -0.79
N PRO A 12 -7.00 -25.71 0.27
CA PRO A 12 -6.05 -26.22 1.26
C PRO A 12 -5.04 -27.23 0.67
N GLU A 13 -5.34 -27.80 -0.49
CA GLU A 13 -4.44 -28.70 -1.23
C GLU A 13 -3.21 -27.97 -1.82
N TYR A 14 -3.25 -26.64 -1.92
CA TYR A 14 -2.12 -25.84 -2.40
C TYR A 14 -1.39 -25.18 -1.23
N THR A 15 -0.10 -25.41 -1.15
CA THR A 15 0.75 -24.68 -0.19
C THR A 15 0.87 -23.22 -0.63
N SER A 16 0.45 -22.32 0.22
CA SER A 16 0.53 -20.86 -0.03
C SER A 16 1.37 -20.18 1.05
N THR A 17 2.36 -19.40 0.61
CA THR A 17 3.28 -18.66 1.48
C THR A 17 3.15 -17.17 1.20
N SER A 18 3.27 -16.34 2.21
CA SER A 18 3.26 -14.90 2.01
C SER A 18 4.57 -14.40 1.40
N LEU A 19 4.51 -13.31 0.64
CA LEU A 19 5.72 -12.65 0.12
C LEU A 19 6.70 -12.32 1.26
N TRP A 20 6.21 -11.90 2.41
CA TRP A 20 7.06 -11.52 3.54
C TRP A 20 7.81 -12.72 4.13
N GLU A 21 7.17 -13.87 4.22
CA GLU A 21 7.81 -15.12 4.66
C GLU A 21 8.87 -15.57 3.66
N VAL A 22 8.60 -15.45 2.36
CA VAL A 22 9.58 -15.76 1.30
C VAL A 22 10.79 -14.84 1.40
N LEU A 23 10.57 -13.52 1.45
CA LEU A 23 11.65 -12.53 1.55
C LEU A 23 12.45 -12.67 2.84
N ASP A 24 11.78 -12.99 3.96
CA ASP A 24 12.45 -13.21 5.24
C ASP A 24 13.36 -14.46 5.21
N GLY A 25 12.95 -15.49 4.49
CA GLY A 25 13.78 -16.69 4.28
C GLY A 25 14.94 -16.53 3.30
N MET A 26 14.96 -15.42 2.54
CA MET A 26 16.03 -15.14 1.58
C MET A 26 17.17 -14.35 2.21
N GLN A 27 18.36 -14.49 1.63
CA GLN A 27 19.47 -13.58 1.89
C GLN A 27 19.21 -12.27 1.11
N LEU A 28 18.88 -11.21 1.84
CA LEU A 28 18.69 -9.90 1.23
C LEU A 28 20.03 -9.31 0.77
N PRO A 29 20.07 -8.53 -0.32
CA PRO A 29 21.24 -7.73 -0.67
C PRO A 29 21.63 -6.80 0.49
N SER A 30 22.90 -6.40 0.53
CA SER A 30 23.34 -5.38 1.48
C SER A 30 22.70 -4.03 1.17
N GLY A 31 22.45 -3.24 2.19
CA GLY A 31 21.76 -1.95 2.11
C GLY A 31 20.29 -2.07 2.55
N GLY A 32 19.61 -0.96 2.57
CA GLY A 32 18.24 -0.85 3.06
C GLY A 32 18.14 0.09 4.28
N GLY A 33 16.92 0.25 4.81
CA GLY A 33 16.71 1.15 5.95
C GLY A 33 17.15 2.58 5.64
N LYS A 34 17.98 3.16 6.51
CA LYS A 34 18.45 4.56 6.36
C LYS A 34 19.32 4.82 5.13
N GLU A 35 19.97 3.81 4.59
CA GLU A 35 20.74 3.95 3.35
C GLU A 35 19.82 4.19 2.15
N HIS A 36 18.60 3.68 2.21
CA HIS A 36 17.57 3.82 1.17
C HIS A 36 16.62 4.98 1.43
N ALA A 37 16.31 5.26 2.69
CA ALA A 37 15.41 6.31 3.12
C ALA A 37 16.08 7.16 4.20
N ALA A 38 16.79 8.20 3.77
CA ALA A 38 17.58 9.07 4.66
C ALA A 38 16.74 9.78 5.74
N ASP A 39 15.44 9.93 5.50
CA ASP A 39 14.44 10.50 6.42
C ASP A 39 13.79 9.47 7.35
N LEU A 40 14.27 8.22 7.32
CA LEU A 40 13.70 7.15 8.14
C LEU A 40 14.01 7.39 9.63
N PRO A 41 13.00 7.41 10.52
CA PRO A 41 13.22 7.50 11.96
C PRO A 41 13.99 6.30 12.51
N ASP A 42 14.60 6.46 13.70
CA ASP A 42 15.32 5.38 14.39
C ASP A 42 14.40 4.21 14.78
N SER A 43 13.13 4.51 14.99
CA SER A 43 12.12 3.49 15.31
C SER A 43 10.79 3.80 14.64
N LEU A 44 10.08 2.76 14.25
CA LEU A 44 8.75 2.81 13.65
C LEU A 44 7.77 1.96 14.45
N VAL A 45 6.55 2.44 14.59
CA VAL A 45 5.47 1.69 15.23
C VAL A 45 4.83 0.74 14.21
N CYS A 46 4.67 -0.53 14.54
CA CYS A 46 4.15 -1.52 13.61
C CYS A 46 2.63 -1.41 13.40
N GLN A 47 2.21 -1.22 12.16
CA GLN A 47 0.82 -1.36 11.73
C GLN A 47 0.61 -2.71 11.07
N ASP A 48 0.16 -3.69 11.84
CA ASP A 48 -0.28 -4.97 11.27
C ASP A 48 -1.60 -4.81 10.51
N PRO A 49 -1.74 -5.41 9.32
CA PRO A 49 -3.03 -5.41 8.64
C PRO A 49 -4.02 -6.32 9.39
N CYS A 50 -5.28 -5.87 9.48
CA CYS A 50 -6.33 -6.64 10.16
C CYS A 50 -6.55 -8.03 9.54
N THR A 51 -6.24 -8.20 8.26
CA THR A 51 -6.30 -9.49 7.54
C THR A 51 -5.17 -10.45 7.93
N ALA A 52 -4.13 -9.99 8.63
CA ALA A 52 -3.05 -10.81 9.14
C ALA A 52 -3.16 -11.13 10.65
N ARG A 53 -4.30 -10.82 11.30
CA ARG A 53 -4.52 -11.09 12.73
C ARG A 53 -4.28 -12.54 13.13
N ARG A 54 -4.59 -13.49 12.25
CA ARG A 54 -4.43 -14.94 12.48
C ARG A 54 -3.17 -15.51 11.82
N ASN A 55 -2.28 -14.67 11.34
CA ASN A 55 -1.07 -15.08 10.65
C ASN A 55 0.18 -14.58 11.38
N GLU A 56 0.60 -15.35 12.40
CA GLU A 56 1.76 -15.01 13.23
C GLU A 56 3.07 -15.04 12.42
N SER A 57 3.20 -15.96 11.45
CA SER A 57 4.39 -16.03 10.59
C SER A 57 4.55 -14.75 9.76
N TRP A 58 3.45 -14.23 9.19
CA TRP A 58 3.46 -12.92 8.54
C TRP A 58 3.97 -11.82 9.48
N GLN A 59 3.41 -11.73 10.68
CA GLN A 59 3.76 -10.69 11.66
C GLN A 59 5.24 -10.77 12.07
N LYS A 60 5.75 -12.00 12.31
CA LYS A 60 7.16 -12.25 12.63
C LYS A 60 8.07 -11.86 11.49
N SER A 61 7.73 -12.25 10.24
CA SER A 61 8.53 -11.92 9.05
C SER A 61 8.61 -10.42 8.78
N VAL A 62 7.54 -9.67 9.01
CA VAL A 62 7.55 -8.20 8.89
C VAL A 62 8.57 -7.58 9.85
N ARG A 63 8.58 -8.02 11.10
CA ARG A 63 9.51 -7.52 12.14
C ARG A 63 10.95 -7.94 11.86
N SER A 64 11.15 -9.18 11.44
CA SER A 64 12.45 -9.71 11.03
C SER A 64 13.03 -8.94 9.84
N LEU A 65 12.24 -8.69 8.81
CA LEU A 65 12.64 -7.91 7.64
C LEU A 65 13.02 -6.47 8.00
N ALA A 66 12.24 -5.81 8.87
CA ALA A 66 12.59 -4.48 9.36
C ALA A 66 13.92 -4.49 10.14
N ALA A 67 14.13 -5.48 11.01
CA ALA A 67 15.39 -5.63 11.75
C ALA A 67 16.59 -5.89 10.83
N LYS A 68 16.44 -6.71 9.77
CA LYS A 68 17.46 -6.93 8.74
C LYS A 68 17.86 -5.64 8.01
N CYS A 69 16.93 -4.67 7.94
CA CYS A 69 17.18 -3.33 7.38
C CYS A 69 17.66 -2.32 8.43
N GLY A 70 17.98 -2.76 9.66
CA GLY A 70 18.45 -1.87 10.73
C GLY A 70 17.37 -0.96 11.30
N VAL A 71 16.09 -1.25 11.06
CA VAL A 71 14.95 -0.48 11.55
C VAL A 71 14.40 -1.10 12.81
N LYS A 72 14.41 -0.33 13.91
CA LYS A 72 13.78 -0.75 15.16
C LYS A 72 12.26 -0.64 15.04
N VAL A 73 11.57 -1.72 15.32
CA VAL A 73 10.10 -1.75 15.36
C VAL A 73 9.61 -1.74 16.81
N THR A 74 8.63 -0.90 17.10
CA THR A 74 7.90 -0.85 18.38
C THR A 74 6.45 -1.28 18.17
N GLU A 75 5.84 -1.77 19.23
CA GLU A 75 4.48 -2.31 19.19
C GLU A 75 3.48 -1.30 19.78
N PRO A 76 2.38 -1.01 19.09
CA PRO A 76 1.30 -0.23 19.67
C PRO A 76 0.50 -1.10 20.66
N LEU A 77 -0.34 -0.48 21.48
CA LEU A 77 -1.19 -1.20 22.45
C LEU A 77 -2.04 -2.28 21.75
N LEU A 78 -2.64 -1.95 20.60
CA LEU A 78 -3.39 -2.91 19.80
C LEU A 78 -2.53 -3.39 18.62
N THR A 79 -1.92 -4.54 18.78
CA THR A 79 -0.98 -5.15 17.83
C THR A 79 -1.29 -6.62 17.56
N GLY A 80 -0.74 -7.19 16.51
CA GLY A 80 -0.85 -8.60 16.16
C GLY A 80 -2.31 -9.06 16.03
N ARG A 81 -2.72 -9.99 16.86
CA ARG A 81 -4.10 -10.52 16.88
C ARG A 81 -5.14 -9.48 17.28
N LEU A 82 -4.75 -8.47 18.05
CA LEU A 82 -5.62 -7.39 18.51
C LEU A 82 -5.52 -6.13 17.65
N THR A 83 -4.75 -6.15 16.56
CA THR A 83 -4.55 -4.95 15.74
C THR A 83 -5.87 -4.31 15.34
N ALA A 84 -5.96 -2.98 15.48
CA ALA A 84 -7.11 -2.21 15.03
C ALA A 84 -7.09 -2.04 13.50
N CYS A 85 -8.28 -1.93 12.92
CA CYS A 85 -8.45 -1.76 11.48
C CYS A 85 -8.14 -0.32 11.05
N CYS A 86 -7.60 -0.16 9.84
CA CYS A 86 -7.36 1.15 9.24
C CYS A 86 -8.59 1.75 8.53
N GLY A 87 -9.75 1.07 8.57
CA GLY A 87 -10.98 1.55 7.95
C GLY A 87 -11.13 1.29 6.44
N TYR A 88 -10.12 0.74 5.74
CA TYR A 88 -10.21 0.55 4.29
C TYR A 88 -11.04 -0.67 3.87
N GLY A 89 -10.83 -1.81 4.57
CA GLY A 89 -11.34 -3.11 4.13
C GLY A 89 -12.86 -3.27 4.27
N GLY A 90 -13.39 -4.37 3.68
CA GLY A 90 -14.81 -4.65 3.73
C GLY A 90 -15.69 -3.66 2.98
N ASN A 91 -15.13 -2.95 2.01
CA ASN A 91 -15.79 -1.87 1.27
C ASN A 91 -16.18 -0.65 2.12
N GLN A 92 -15.68 -0.56 3.36
CA GLN A 92 -16.05 0.48 4.33
C GLN A 92 -15.80 1.89 3.79
N TRP A 93 -14.64 2.12 3.17
CA TRP A 93 -14.28 3.44 2.64
C TRP A 93 -15.14 3.92 1.46
N CYS A 94 -15.88 3.02 0.80
CA CYS A 94 -16.83 3.35 -0.26
C CYS A 94 -18.26 3.49 0.27
N SER A 95 -18.66 2.59 1.18
CA SER A 95 -20.04 2.53 1.68
C SER A 95 -20.33 3.56 2.77
N ASP A 96 -19.33 3.85 3.59
CA ASP A 96 -19.40 4.82 4.68
C ASP A 96 -18.03 5.51 4.87
N PRO A 97 -17.73 6.52 4.02
CA PRO A 97 -16.45 7.22 4.06
C PRO A 97 -16.18 7.91 5.40
N GLU A 98 -17.22 8.44 6.05
CA GLU A 98 -17.10 9.15 7.32
C GLU A 98 -16.64 8.22 8.44
N LEU A 99 -17.28 7.06 8.59
CA LEU A 99 -16.84 6.02 9.53
C LEU A 99 -15.44 5.53 9.19
N SER A 100 -15.13 5.36 7.91
CA SER A 100 -13.79 4.96 7.46
C SER A 100 -12.72 5.98 7.89
N ASP A 101 -13.02 7.27 7.77
CA ASP A 101 -12.11 8.35 8.20
C ASP A 101 -11.93 8.36 9.72
N MET A 102 -13.01 8.26 10.48
CA MET A 102 -12.96 8.14 11.94
C MET A 102 -12.11 6.94 12.40
N MET A 103 -12.26 5.78 11.74
CA MET A 103 -11.45 4.60 12.04
C MET A 103 -9.95 4.81 11.74
N ALA A 104 -9.65 5.53 10.65
CA ALA A 104 -8.27 5.84 10.29
C ALA A 104 -7.63 6.79 11.29
N GLU A 105 -8.34 7.85 11.69
CA GLU A 105 -7.88 8.82 12.68
C GLU A 105 -7.66 8.19 14.06
N ASP A 106 -8.62 7.39 14.54
CA ASP A 106 -8.51 6.69 15.80
C ASP A 106 -7.29 5.74 15.79
N ARG A 107 -7.12 5.00 14.69
CA ARG A 107 -5.96 4.12 14.55
C ARG A 107 -4.64 4.90 14.50
N ALA A 108 -4.58 6.02 13.78
CA ALA A 108 -3.39 6.86 13.73
C ALA A 108 -3.01 7.41 15.12
N LYS A 109 -3.99 7.85 15.90
CA LYS A 109 -3.80 8.24 17.31
C LYS A 109 -3.28 7.08 18.15
N GLY A 110 -3.84 5.87 17.97
CA GLY A 110 -3.43 4.66 18.70
C GLY A 110 -2.04 4.13 18.33
N LEU A 111 -1.49 4.51 17.16
CA LEU A 111 -0.09 4.24 16.81
C LEU A 111 0.87 5.16 17.57
N GLY A 112 0.51 6.42 17.76
CA GLY A 112 1.26 7.36 18.59
C GLY A 112 2.60 7.83 18.06
N GLY A 113 2.95 7.52 16.81
CA GLY A 113 4.23 7.93 16.20
C GLY A 113 4.40 7.42 14.76
N PRO A 114 5.54 7.76 14.13
CA PRO A 114 5.87 7.29 12.79
C PRO A 114 5.73 5.78 12.68
N ALA A 115 5.15 5.28 11.58
CA ALA A 115 4.72 3.90 11.51
C ALA A 115 5.29 3.13 10.31
N LEU A 116 5.28 1.80 10.41
CA LEU A 116 5.62 0.85 9.37
C LEU A 116 4.42 -0.04 9.06
N ALA A 117 4.00 -0.10 7.82
CA ALA A 117 2.93 -0.98 7.36
C ALA A 117 3.43 -2.00 6.33
N SER A 118 2.91 -3.23 6.40
CA SER A 118 3.13 -4.27 5.40
C SER A 118 1.95 -4.44 4.43
N CYS A 119 0.97 -3.55 4.51
CA CYS A 119 -0.19 -3.49 3.63
C CYS A 119 -0.30 -2.09 3.04
N ILE A 120 -0.28 -2.01 1.70
CA ILE A 120 -0.35 -0.72 1.02
C ILE A 120 -1.62 0.06 1.34
N MET A 121 -2.74 -0.61 1.53
CA MET A 121 -3.99 0.08 1.86
C MET A 121 -3.98 0.64 3.28
N CYS A 122 -3.32 -0.04 4.24
CA CYS A 122 -3.10 0.52 5.57
C CYS A 122 -2.18 1.75 5.49
N ARG A 123 -1.09 1.66 4.72
CA ARG A 123 -0.18 2.79 4.49
C ARG A 123 -0.93 3.99 3.93
N GLU A 124 -1.72 3.80 2.87
CA GLU A 124 -2.49 4.88 2.23
C GLU A 124 -3.52 5.51 3.18
N ARG A 125 -4.25 4.68 3.92
CA ARG A 125 -5.25 5.20 4.87
C ARG A 125 -4.63 5.95 6.05
N MET A 126 -3.52 5.46 6.59
CA MET A 126 -2.82 6.19 7.67
C MET A 126 -2.16 7.47 7.14
N ALA A 127 -1.59 7.44 5.92
CA ALA A 127 -1.04 8.63 5.30
C ALA A 127 -2.09 9.74 5.09
N SER A 128 -3.35 9.39 4.80
CA SER A 128 -4.42 10.39 4.64
C SER A 128 -4.76 11.14 5.93
N THR A 129 -4.39 10.61 7.10
CA THR A 129 -4.53 11.32 8.39
C THR A 129 -3.35 12.25 8.71
N GLY A 130 -2.34 12.32 7.82
CA GLY A 130 -1.10 13.06 8.06
C GLY A 130 -0.07 12.28 8.88
N LEU A 131 -0.33 11.01 9.24
CA LEU A 131 0.65 10.19 9.96
C LEU A 131 1.84 9.85 9.04
N PRO A 132 3.09 10.14 9.44
CA PRO A 132 4.27 9.64 8.72
C PRO A 132 4.30 8.11 8.76
N ILE A 133 4.21 7.49 7.60
CA ILE A 133 4.15 6.02 7.50
C ILE A 133 4.83 5.50 6.26
N TRP A 134 5.70 4.51 6.45
CA TRP A 134 6.42 3.81 5.39
C TRP A 134 5.76 2.46 5.11
N HIS A 135 5.81 2.05 3.86
CA HIS A 135 5.52 0.66 3.53
C HIS A 135 6.78 -0.18 3.70
N LEU A 136 6.65 -1.45 4.10
CA LEU A 136 7.82 -2.33 4.29
C LEU A 136 8.72 -2.41 3.06
N LEU A 137 8.15 -2.38 1.85
CA LEU A 137 8.93 -2.36 0.61
C LEU A 137 9.79 -1.09 0.46
N ASP A 138 9.43 0.03 1.09
CA ASP A 138 10.18 1.27 1.00
C ASP A 138 11.52 1.17 1.74
N ILE A 139 11.62 0.30 2.75
CA ILE A 139 12.83 0.14 3.56
C ILE A 139 13.68 -1.07 3.17
N LEU A 140 13.19 -1.95 2.29
CA LEU A 140 13.96 -3.08 1.81
C LEU A 140 15.05 -2.65 0.81
N PRO A 141 16.17 -3.39 0.67
CA PRO A 141 17.32 -3.01 -0.16
C PRO A 141 17.00 -2.78 -1.65
N PHE A 142 15.93 -3.38 -2.14
CA PHE A 142 15.45 -3.20 -3.52
C PHE A 142 14.28 -2.20 -3.61
N GLY A 143 13.91 -1.58 -2.49
CA GLY A 143 12.91 -0.53 -2.46
C GLY A 143 13.39 0.72 -3.19
N GLN A 144 12.46 1.45 -3.78
CA GLN A 144 12.74 2.75 -4.40
C GLN A 144 12.12 3.86 -3.53
N ALA A 145 12.41 3.84 -2.23
CA ALA A 145 11.94 4.90 -1.36
C ALA A 145 12.52 6.24 -1.82
N LYS A 146 11.64 7.16 -2.13
CA LYS A 146 12.06 8.55 -2.40
C LYS A 146 12.25 9.26 -1.05
N PRO A 147 13.13 10.25 -0.99
CA PRO A 147 13.18 11.15 0.17
C PRO A 147 11.77 11.68 0.47
N GLY A 148 11.37 11.67 1.74
CA GLY A 148 10.01 12.03 2.14
C GLY A 148 8.96 10.94 1.96
N ALA A 149 9.33 9.68 1.71
CA ALA A 149 8.37 8.59 1.49
C ALA A 149 7.37 8.44 2.64
N GLY A 150 7.81 8.61 3.88
CA GLY A 150 6.93 8.54 5.06
C GLY A 150 5.93 9.67 5.16
N ALA A 151 6.23 10.84 4.61
CA ALA A 151 5.34 12.00 4.55
C ALA A 151 4.56 12.09 3.22
N SER A 152 4.77 11.15 2.30
CA SER A 152 4.09 11.17 1.00
C SER A 152 2.59 11.00 1.19
N PRO A 153 1.76 11.82 0.54
CA PRO A 153 0.31 11.70 0.62
C PRO A 153 -0.18 10.37 0.03
N ALA A 154 -1.41 10.02 0.33
CA ALA A 154 -2.07 8.89 -0.29
C ALA A 154 -2.12 9.06 -1.81
N THR A 155 -1.88 7.96 -2.53
CA THR A 155 -1.93 7.95 -3.99
C THR A 155 -3.39 7.85 -4.46
N GLY A 156 -3.86 8.78 -5.27
CA GLY A 156 -5.21 8.78 -5.84
C GLY A 156 -5.49 7.57 -6.75
N LEU A 157 -6.77 7.30 -6.98
CA LEU A 157 -7.23 6.10 -7.73
C LEU A 157 -6.66 6.04 -9.14
N SER A 158 -6.73 7.14 -9.90
CA SER A 158 -6.22 7.21 -11.27
C SER A 158 -4.73 6.94 -11.32
N GLN A 159 -3.95 7.51 -10.40
CA GLN A 159 -2.51 7.29 -10.33
C GLN A 159 -2.18 5.83 -9.95
N ARG A 160 -2.93 5.22 -9.03
CA ARG A 160 -2.77 3.79 -8.70
C ARG A 160 -3.01 2.89 -9.90
N ARG A 161 -4.02 3.21 -10.71
CA ARG A 161 -4.32 2.48 -11.94
C ARG A 161 -3.20 2.64 -12.98
N ALA A 162 -2.74 3.86 -13.21
CA ALA A 162 -1.62 4.15 -14.11
C ALA A 162 -0.34 3.42 -13.68
N ASN A 163 -0.02 3.42 -12.38
CA ASN A 163 1.14 2.71 -11.84
C ASN A 163 1.05 1.19 -12.09
N ARG A 164 -0.13 0.57 -11.88
CA ARG A 164 -0.33 -0.85 -12.17
C ARG A 164 -0.21 -1.16 -13.66
N ALA A 165 -0.76 -0.32 -14.52
CA ALA A 165 -0.65 -0.50 -15.97
C ALA A 165 0.81 -0.38 -16.44
N LYS A 166 1.57 0.57 -15.89
CA LYS A 166 3.01 0.71 -16.14
C LYS A 166 3.78 -0.52 -15.70
N LEU A 167 3.56 -0.99 -14.48
CA LEU A 167 4.21 -2.20 -13.96
C LEU A 167 3.89 -3.42 -14.81
N ARG A 168 2.64 -3.61 -15.21
CA ARG A 168 2.24 -4.72 -16.09
C ARG A 168 3.01 -4.69 -17.41
N ARG A 169 3.13 -3.52 -18.06
CA ARG A 169 3.91 -3.37 -19.30
C ARG A 169 5.37 -3.73 -19.10
N MET A 170 5.98 -3.26 -18.01
CA MET A 170 7.37 -3.60 -17.67
C MET A 170 7.54 -5.11 -17.51
N MET A 171 6.68 -5.76 -16.72
CA MET A 171 6.76 -7.20 -16.49
C MET A 171 6.56 -8.01 -17.78
N LEU A 172 5.62 -7.64 -18.64
CA LEU A 172 5.42 -8.30 -19.93
C LEU A 172 6.66 -8.18 -20.81
N LYS A 173 7.27 -7.00 -20.86
CA LYS A 173 8.51 -6.77 -21.61
C LYS A 173 9.68 -7.58 -21.06
N GLU A 174 9.91 -7.52 -19.75
CA GLU A 174 11.09 -8.14 -19.13
C GLU A 174 10.99 -9.67 -19.02
N LEU A 175 9.79 -10.19 -18.71
CA LEU A 175 9.61 -11.62 -18.45
C LEU A 175 9.18 -12.41 -19.69
N ARG A 176 8.53 -11.76 -20.67
CA ARG A 176 7.97 -12.43 -21.86
C ARG A 176 8.47 -11.87 -23.18
N GLY A 177 9.22 -10.76 -23.18
CA GLY A 177 9.62 -10.08 -24.40
C GLY A 177 8.46 -9.42 -25.15
N GLU A 178 7.27 -9.31 -24.55
CA GLU A 178 6.08 -8.72 -25.14
C GLU A 178 6.11 -7.21 -25.01
N SER A 179 5.97 -6.48 -26.13
CA SER A 179 5.83 -5.01 -26.13
C SER A 179 4.36 -4.64 -26.20
N VAL A 180 3.83 -4.10 -25.12
CA VAL A 180 2.48 -3.54 -25.07
C VAL A 180 2.59 -2.02 -25.17
N PRO A 181 2.00 -1.39 -26.19
CA PRO A 181 2.07 0.06 -26.37
C PRO A 181 1.45 0.81 -25.18
N GLU A 182 1.96 2.00 -24.93
CA GLU A 182 1.36 2.89 -23.97
C GLU A 182 0.00 3.38 -24.50
N PRO A 183 -1.09 3.27 -23.73
CA PRO A 183 -2.38 3.74 -24.19
C PRO A 183 -2.32 5.25 -24.43
N GLN A 184 -2.78 5.66 -25.59
CA GLN A 184 -2.99 7.07 -25.89
C GLN A 184 -4.25 7.53 -25.15
N PRO A 185 -4.25 8.71 -24.52
CA PRO A 185 -5.47 9.24 -23.93
C PRO A 185 -6.51 9.45 -25.03
N ALA A 186 -7.75 9.02 -24.75
CA ALA A 186 -8.86 9.14 -25.70
C ALA A 186 -9.19 10.60 -26.02
N ALA A 187 -9.02 11.49 -25.03
CA ALA A 187 -9.11 12.94 -25.18
C ALA A 187 -8.05 13.62 -24.32
N ARG A 188 -7.50 14.74 -24.79
CA ARG A 188 -6.59 15.56 -23.97
C ARG A 188 -7.43 16.51 -23.09
N VAL A 189 -7.54 16.18 -21.82
CA VAL A 189 -8.31 16.95 -20.83
C VAL A 189 -7.35 17.61 -19.84
N VAL A 190 -7.63 18.86 -19.52
CA VAL A 190 -6.94 19.59 -18.45
C VAL A 190 -7.89 19.69 -17.26
N TYR A 191 -7.45 19.16 -16.13
CA TYR A 191 -8.24 19.13 -14.91
C TYR A 191 -7.79 20.23 -13.97
N SER A 192 -8.73 20.96 -13.38
CA SER A 192 -8.45 21.81 -12.22
C SER A 192 -8.23 20.95 -10.96
N THR A 193 -7.52 21.50 -9.98
CA THR A 193 -7.32 20.82 -8.69
C THR A 193 -8.66 20.46 -8.02
N GLU A 194 -9.64 21.35 -8.11
CA GLU A 194 -11.00 21.12 -7.57
C GLU A 194 -11.70 19.95 -8.29
N MET A 195 -11.57 19.87 -9.62
CA MET A 195 -12.14 18.77 -10.39
C MET A 195 -11.49 17.45 -10.03
N LEU A 196 -10.17 17.41 -9.90
CA LEU A 196 -9.46 16.21 -9.50
C LEU A 196 -9.93 15.72 -8.12
N ALA A 197 -10.11 16.62 -7.16
CA ALA A 197 -10.63 16.29 -5.85
C ALA A 197 -12.07 15.73 -5.91
N LYS A 198 -12.93 16.31 -6.75
CA LYS A 198 -14.31 15.81 -6.96
C LYS A 198 -14.35 14.42 -7.60
N LEU A 199 -13.48 14.18 -8.60
CA LEU A 199 -13.38 12.87 -9.25
C LEU A 199 -12.91 11.81 -8.25
N GLU A 200 -11.89 12.14 -7.46
CA GLU A 200 -11.37 11.23 -6.44
C GLU A 200 -12.44 10.90 -5.37
N ALA A 201 -13.15 11.91 -4.85
CA ALA A 201 -14.21 11.75 -3.86
C ALA A 201 -15.38 10.89 -4.38
N LYS A 202 -15.66 10.95 -5.69
CA LYS A 202 -16.69 10.14 -6.34
C LYS A 202 -16.18 8.81 -6.91
N HIS A 203 -14.91 8.49 -6.71
CA HIS A 203 -14.24 7.31 -7.25
C HIS A 203 -14.33 7.19 -8.79
N ILE A 204 -14.35 8.34 -9.48
CA ILE A 204 -14.37 8.42 -10.94
C ILE A 204 -12.93 8.52 -11.45
N LEU A 205 -12.57 7.69 -12.41
CA LEU A 205 -11.25 7.72 -13.02
C LEU A 205 -11.15 8.81 -14.08
N GLN A 206 -10.01 9.46 -14.20
CA GLN A 206 -9.75 10.44 -15.27
C GLN A 206 -9.89 9.80 -16.64
N GLU A 207 -9.43 8.56 -16.79
CA GLU A 207 -9.57 7.79 -18.04
C GLU A 207 -11.03 7.58 -18.45
N ASP A 208 -11.95 7.40 -17.50
CA ASP A 208 -13.38 7.24 -17.80
C ASP A 208 -14.00 8.56 -18.27
N VAL A 209 -13.55 9.71 -17.72
CA VAL A 209 -13.94 11.03 -18.19
C VAL A 209 -13.44 11.28 -19.60
N GLU A 210 -12.16 10.99 -19.87
CA GLU A 210 -11.54 11.14 -21.17
C GLU A 210 -12.24 10.27 -22.24
N ALA A 211 -12.52 9.01 -21.89
CA ALA A 211 -13.26 8.10 -22.78
C ALA A 211 -14.69 8.59 -23.04
N THR A 212 -15.37 9.12 -22.01
CA THR A 212 -16.72 9.66 -22.16
C THR A 212 -16.74 10.88 -23.08
N LEU A 213 -15.76 11.77 -22.94
CA LEU A 213 -15.63 12.95 -23.81
C LEU A 213 -15.29 12.59 -25.26
N ALA A 214 -14.49 11.53 -25.47
CA ALA A 214 -14.09 11.10 -26.81
C ALA A 214 -15.16 10.28 -27.53
N TYR A 215 -15.89 9.42 -26.82
CA TYR A 215 -16.77 8.41 -27.40
C TYR A 215 -18.20 8.44 -26.85
N GLY A 216 -18.49 9.28 -25.87
CA GLY A 216 -19.83 9.41 -25.30
C GLY A 216 -20.80 9.98 -26.34
N LYS A 217 -22.02 9.43 -26.38
CA LYS A 217 -23.11 9.99 -27.16
C LYS A 217 -23.75 11.13 -26.36
N SER A 218 -23.92 12.28 -27.01
CA SER A 218 -24.71 13.42 -26.49
C SER A 218 -26.20 13.09 -26.46
#